data_031ecd848aa8855b9f45348da32a50f8
#
_entry.id   031ecd848aa8855b9f45348da32a50f8
#
_cell.length_a   1.000
_cell.length_b   1.000
_cell.length_c   1.000
_cell.angle_alpha   90.00
_cell.angle_beta   90.00
_cell.angle_gamma   90.00
#
_symmetry.space_group_name_H-M   'P 1'
#
loop_
_entity.id
_entity.type
_entity.pdbx_description
1 polymer ?
#
loop_
_entity_poly.entity_id
_entity_poly.type
_entity_poly.pdbx_seq_one_letter_code
_entity_poly.pdbx_strand_id
1 'polypeptide(L)'
;MGDEVDWLVHSWIGNRKASILDMNATCFLSQDNRVPHLAVIFGTIPKLYFYAEYTPRMDLRTNLDYLQKYYEPANQDFLKFRSDPKWTRFVSHGTYLRALMSPVATSSTAELNDDNITDCEKFLGPFVDRWFRWLDEAEKLPEEEREAQREYDFTVRELGYRTDPMNVLPQKVFGQQEFERRLNLRIGVDQMAEKRQKAA
;
A
#
# COMPACT_ATOMS: atom_id res chain seq x y z
N MET A 1 -11.11 -11.45 11.20
CA MET A 1 -10.83 -10.91 9.88
C MET A 1 -11.74 -11.68 8.93
N GLY A 2 -12.41 -10.99 8.00
CA GLY A 2 -13.22 -11.68 6.98
C GLY A 2 -12.32 -12.46 6.03
N ASP A 3 -12.92 -13.38 5.29
CA ASP A 3 -12.21 -14.25 4.33
C ASP A 3 -11.56 -13.45 3.17
N GLU A 4 -11.94 -12.15 3.04
CA GLU A 4 -11.42 -11.27 1.99
C GLU A 4 -9.99 -10.77 2.24
N VAL A 5 -9.48 -10.82 3.48
CA VAL A 5 -8.15 -10.33 3.83
C VAL A 5 -7.14 -11.47 3.86
N ASP A 6 -6.16 -11.43 2.96
CA ASP A 6 -5.04 -12.37 2.95
C ASP A 6 -4.00 -12.02 4.03
N TRP A 7 -3.59 -10.76 4.08
CA TRP A 7 -2.56 -10.29 5.00
C TRP A 7 -2.74 -8.83 5.35
N LEU A 8 -2.76 -8.52 6.63
CA LEU A 8 -2.80 -7.14 7.13
C LEU A 8 -1.46 -6.79 7.78
N VAL A 9 -0.80 -5.79 7.23
CA VAL A 9 0.38 -5.19 7.84
C VAL A 9 -0.05 -3.90 8.54
N HIS A 10 0.14 -3.86 9.85
CA HIS A 10 0.09 -2.63 10.61
C HIS A 10 1.39 -2.52 11.40
N SER A 11 2.22 -1.56 11.04
CA SER A 11 3.50 -1.33 11.70
C SER A 11 3.73 0.15 11.93
N TRP A 12 4.37 0.47 13.03
CA TRP A 12 4.80 1.83 13.31
C TRP A 12 6.13 1.82 14.08
N ILE A 13 6.91 2.85 13.87
CA ILE A 13 8.10 3.18 14.65
C ILE A 13 8.06 4.66 14.99
N GLY A 14 8.36 5.01 16.23
CA GLY A 14 8.27 6.40 16.65
C GLY A 14 9.24 6.75 17.76
N ASN A 15 9.60 8.02 17.79
CA ASN A 15 10.35 8.65 18.87
C ASN A 15 9.75 10.02 19.19
N ARG A 16 8.98 10.12 20.27
CA ARG A 16 8.30 11.36 20.65
C ARG A 16 9.26 12.53 20.89
N LYS A 17 10.45 12.27 21.46
CA LYS A 17 11.44 13.32 21.75
C LYS A 17 12.02 13.95 20.48
N ALA A 18 12.07 13.18 19.41
CA ALA A 18 12.57 13.62 18.09
C ALA A 18 11.45 13.97 17.11
N SER A 19 10.18 13.93 17.54
CA SER A 19 9.00 14.11 16.67
C SER A 19 9.01 13.19 15.43
N ILE A 20 9.50 11.96 15.65
CA ILE A 20 9.61 10.94 14.60
C ILE A 20 8.43 9.98 14.72
N LEU A 21 7.73 9.79 13.62
CA LEU A 21 6.76 8.71 13.41
C LEU A 21 6.88 8.22 11.98
N ASP A 22 6.89 6.91 11.81
CA ASP A 22 6.65 6.23 10.54
C ASP A 22 5.62 5.13 10.79
N MET A 23 4.51 5.19 10.09
CA MET A 23 3.39 4.26 10.23
C MET A 23 3.00 3.73 8.85
N ASN A 24 2.77 2.44 8.79
CA ASN A 24 2.28 1.74 7.60
C ASN A 24 1.05 0.91 7.98
N ALA A 25 0.00 1.03 7.18
CA ALA A 25 -1.16 0.16 7.21
C ALA A 25 -1.42 -0.31 5.76
N THR A 26 -1.21 -1.60 5.50
CA THR A 26 -1.44 -2.18 4.17
C THR A 26 -2.30 -3.42 4.30
N CYS A 27 -3.42 -3.44 3.61
CA CYS A 27 -4.33 -4.57 3.53
C CYS A 27 -4.17 -5.27 2.18
N PHE A 28 -3.60 -6.46 2.22
CA PHE A 28 -3.54 -7.37 1.07
C PHE A 28 -4.78 -8.25 1.08
N LEU A 29 -5.52 -8.25 -0.01
CA LEU A 29 -6.75 -9.03 -0.17
C LEU A 29 -6.45 -10.46 -0.64
N SER A 30 -7.37 -11.38 -0.35
CA SER A 30 -7.34 -12.75 -0.83
C SER A 30 -7.52 -12.82 -2.36
N GLN A 31 -7.20 -13.97 -2.93
CA GLN A 31 -7.34 -14.23 -4.37
C GLN A 31 -8.80 -14.33 -4.86
N ASP A 32 -9.79 -14.15 -3.97
CA ASP A 32 -11.20 -14.37 -4.31
C ASP A 32 -11.84 -13.26 -5.15
N ASN A 33 -11.18 -12.11 -5.23
CA ASN A 33 -11.61 -10.96 -6.03
C ASN A 33 -10.40 -10.18 -6.55
N ARG A 34 -10.64 -9.15 -7.39
CA ARG A 34 -9.62 -8.25 -7.95
C ARG A 34 -9.71 -6.80 -7.46
N VAL A 35 -10.42 -6.55 -6.36
CA VAL A 35 -10.37 -5.22 -5.73
C VAL A 35 -8.92 -4.88 -5.41
N PRO A 36 -8.42 -3.66 -5.70
CA PRO A 36 -7.06 -3.26 -5.40
C PRO A 36 -6.72 -3.45 -3.92
N HIS A 37 -5.48 -3.76 -3.60
CA HIS A 37 -5.02 -3.69 -2.21
C HIS A 37 -5.04 -2.25 -1.71
N LEU A 38 -5.19 -2.07 -0.40
CA LEU A 38 -5.18 -0.74 0.23
C LEU A 38 -3.87 -0.53 0.96
N ALA A 39 -3.17 0.57 0.68
CA ALA A 39 -1.97 0.95 1.41
C ALA A 39 -2.05 2.40 1.88
N VAL A 40 -1.73 2.64 3.15
CA VAL A 40 -1.62 3.97 3.75
C VAL A 40 -0.32 4.04 4.52
N ILE A 41 0.48 5.06 4.23
CA ILE A 41 1.72 5.33 4.95
C ILE A 41 1.71 6.79 5.40
N PHE A 42 2.10 6.99 6.65
CA PHE A 42 2.20 8.29 7.27
C PHE A 42 3.54 8.41 7.97
N GLY A 43 4.28 9.47 7.68
CA GLY A 43 5.60 9.71 8.27
C GLY A 43 5.81 11.18 8.62
N THR A 44 6.74 11.43 9.55
CA THR A 44 7.05 12.80 10.03
C THR A 44 8.53 13.17 9.93
N ILE A 45 9.32 12.52 9.04
CA ILE A 45 10.77 12.68 8.97
C ILE A 45 11.23 13.15 7.59
N PRO A 46 11.80 14.32 7.46
CA PRO A 46 11.79 15.50 8.36
C PRO A 46 10.53 16.33 8.19
N LYS A 47 9.69 15.99 7.23
CA LYS A 47 8.39 16.62 6.89
C LYS A 47 7.29 15.59 7.07
N LEU A 48 6.06 16.06 7.09
CA LEU A 48 4.91 15.20 6.91
C LEU A 48 5.00 14.49 5.57
N TYR A 49 5.04 13.16 5.58
CA TYR A 49 4.92 12.30 4.41
C TYR A 49 3.55 11.63 4.44
N PHE A 50 2.86 11.69 3.33
CA PHE A 50 1.55 11.07 3.16
C PHE A 50 1.50 10.25 1.88
N TYR A 51 1.09 9.01 2.03
CA TYR A 51 0.89 8.06 0.95
C TYR A 51 -0.42 7.32 1.14
N ALA A 52 -1.29 7.38 0.15
CA ALA A 52 -2.49 6.57 0.07
C ALA A 52 -2.56 5.97 -1.34
N GLU A 53 -2.82 4.67 -1.41
CA GLU A 53 -2.67 3.88 -2.62
C GLU A 53 -3.74 2.79 -2.70
N TYR A 54 -4.34 2.65 -3.86
CA TYR A 54 -5.01 1.45 -4.30
C TYR A 54 -4.02 0.65 -5.14
N THR A 55 -3.29 -0.28 -4.52
CA THR A 55 -2.23 -1.03 -5.20
C THR A 55 -2.84 -1.96 -6.24
N PRO A 56 -2.46 -1.82 -7.53
CA PRO A 56 -3.04 -2.63 -8.59
C PRO A 56 -2.75 -4.12 -8.44
N ARG A 57 -3.75 -4.93 -8.77
CA ARG A 57 -3.64 -6.40 -8.81
C ARG A 57 -3.66 -6.94 -10.24
N MET A 58 -3.57 -6.05 -11.21
CA MET A 58 -3.47 -6.34 -12.64
C MET A 58 -2.58 -5.29 -13.33
N ASP A 59 -2.06 -5.61 -14.50
CA ASP A 59 -1.37 -4.61 -15.33
C ASP A 59 -2.38 -3.61 -15.91
N LEU A 60 -2.34 -2.37 -15.43
CA LEU A 60 -3.25 -1.30 -15.83
C LEU A 60 -3.14 -0.91 -17.32
N ARG A 61 -2.00 -1.20 -17.94
CA ARG A 61 -1.75 -0.84 -19.35
C ARG A 61 -2.49 -1.76 -20.32
N THR A 62 -2.84 -2.96 -19.89
CA THR A 62 -3.49 -3.99 -20.72
C THR A 62 -4.91 -4.33 -20.25
N ASN A 63 -5.36 -3.75 -19.12
CA ASN A 63 -6.66 -4.03 -18.50
C ASN A 63 -7.43 -2.71 -18.28
N LEU A 64 -7.96 -2.16 -19.40
CA LEU A 64 -8.64 -0.87 -19.39
C LEU A 64 -9.90 -0.88 -18.50
N ASP A 65 -10.69 -1.95 -18.53
CA ASP A 65 -11.91 -2.07 -17.72
C ASP A 65 -11.59 -2.03 -16.23
N TYR A 66 -10.49 -2.68 -15.82
CA TYR A 66 -10.00 -2.63 -14.44
C TYR A 66 -9.56 -1.20 -14.04
N LEU A 67 -8.84 -0.52 -14.92
CA LEU A 67 -8.45 0.87 -14.72
C LEU A 67 -9.68 1.77 -14.59
N GLN A 68 -10.65 1.65 -15.48
CA GLN A 68 -11.88 2.44 -15.45
C GLN A 68 -12.73 2.16 -14.20
N LYS A 69 -12.83 0.90 -13.78
CA LYS A 69 -13.62 0.51 -12.61
C LYS A 69 -13.07 1.10 -11.30
N TYR A 70 -11.76 1.05 -11.09
CA TYR A 70 -11.16 1.36 -9.78
C TYR A 70 -10.39 2.69 -9.73
N TYR A 71 -9.81 3.16 -10.83
CA TYR A 71 -8.93 4.33 -10.79
C TYR A 71 -9.57 5.61 -11.35
N GLU A 72 -10.41 5.51 -12.38
CA GLU A 72 -11.14 6.68 -12.88
C GLU A 72 -12.04 7.33 -11.81
N PRO A 73 -12.80 6.59 -10.96
CA PRO A 73 -13.58 7.20 -9.88
C PRO A 73 -12.73 7.91 -8.82
N ALA A 74 -11.46 7.52 -8.64
CA ALA A 74 -10.53 8.12 -7.69
C ALA A 74 -9.74 9.29 -8.27
N ASN A 75 -9.73 9.44 -9.61
CA ASN A 75 -8.86 10.38 -10.31
C ASN A 75 -9.15 11.85 -9.94
N GLN A 76 -10.42 12.23 -9.77
CA GLN A 76 -10.77 13.60 -9.41
C GLN A 76 -10.25 14.00 -8.02
N ASP A 77 -10.34 13.10 -7.03
CA ASP A 77 -9.81 13.34 -5.69
C ASP A 77 -8.29 13.45 -5.71
N PHE A 78 -7.64 12.58 -6.50
CA PHE A 78 -6.20 12.65 -6.73
C PHE A 78 -5.77 13.97 -7.37
N LEU A 79 -6.45 14.42 -8.44
CA LEU A 79 -6.13 15.67 -9.12
C LEU A 79 -6.35 16.87 -8.19
N LYS A 80 -7.43 16.89 -7.39
CA LYS A 80 -7.68 17.91 -6.38
C LYS A 80 -6.57 17.95 -5.34
N PHE A 81 -6.17 16.79 -4.79
CA PHE A 81 -5.07 16.68 -3.84
C PHE A 81 -3.75 17.19 -4.46
N ARG A 82 -3.47 16.81 -5.70
CA ARG A 82 -2.25 17.20 -6.43
C ARG A 82 -2.20 18.66 -6.84
N SER A 83 -3.33 19.34 -6.97
CA SER A 83 -3.40 20.77 -7.32
C SER A 83 -3.13 21.70 -6.15
N ASP A 84 -3.18 21.19 -4.91
CA ASP A 84 -2.90 21.98 -3.72
C ASP A 84 -1.38 22.19 -3.57
N PRO A 85 -0.88 23.47 -3.65
CA PRO A 85 0.54 23.78 -3.71
C PRO A 85 1.32 23.42 -2.44
N LYS A 86 0.65 23.17 -1.31
CA LYS A 86 1.32 22.75 -0.08
C LYS A 86 1.88 21.33 -0.16
N TRP A 87 1.32 20.47 -1.04
CA TRP A 87 1.77 19.10 -1.24
C TRP A 87 2.83 18.99 -2.32
N THR A 88 4.06 18.72 -1.92
CA THR A 88 5.17 18.45 -2.83
C THR A 88 5.23 16.97 -3.15
N ARG A 89 5.24 16.61 -4.43
CA ARG A 89 5.38 15.20 -4.84
C ARG A 89 6.68 14.61 -4.30
N PHE A 90 6.57 13.48 -3.63
CA PHE A 90 7.71 12.63 -3.29
C PHE A 90 7.90 11.56 -4.36
N VAL A 91 9.13 11.42 -4.85
CA VAL A 91 9.49 10.42 -5.84
C VAL A 91 10.43 9.41 -5.20
N SER A 92 9.97 8.18 -5.01
CA SER A 92 10.81 7.11 -4.48
C SER A 92 12.04 6.86 -5.36
N HIS A 93 13.19 6.60 -4.76
CA HIS A 93 14.39 6.18 -5.48
C HIS A 93 14.29 4.73 -5.98
N GLY A 94 13.38 3.92 -5.43
CA GLY A 94 13.13 2.54 -5.87
C GLY A 94 12.41 2.49 -7.21
N THR A 95 13.04 1.94 -8.24
CA THR A 95 12.42 1.78 -9.57
C THR A 95 11.23 0.84 -9.52
N TYR A 96 11.33 -0.25 -8.76
CA TYR A 96 10.24 -1.21 -8.60
C TYR A 96 9.03 -0.59 -7.89
N LEU A 97 9.25 0.15 -6.78
CA LEU A 97 8.15 0.84 -6.10
C LEU A 97 7.43 1.84 -7.01
N ARG A 98 8.19 2.59 -7.84
CA ARG A 98 7.55 3.50 -8.81
C ARG A 98 6.74 2.76 -9.88
N ALA A 99 7.16 1.55 -10.25
CA ALA A 99 6.44 0.71 -11.21
C ALA A 99 5.15 0.10 -10.62
N LEU A 100 5.12 -0.13 -9.30
CA LEU A 100 3.94 -0.63 -8.59
C LEU A 100 2.86 0.44 -8.39
N MET A 101 3.26 1.72 -8.30
CA MET A 101 2.33 2.80 -7.97
C MET A 101 1.26 2.98 -9.04
N SER A 102 0.01 3.06 -8.60
CA SER A 102 -1.10 3.42 -9.47
C SER A 102 -1.03 4.89 -9.91
N PRO A 103 -1.75 5.28 -10.97
CA PRO A 103 -1.81 6.66 -11.41
C PRO A 103 -2.41 7.62 -10.36
N VAL A 104 -3.12 7.13 -9.36
CA VAL A 104 -3.80 7.92 -8.31
C VAL A 104 -3.10 7.86 -6.93
N ALA A 105 -1.88 7.35 -6.87
CA ALA A 105 -1.10 7.32 -5.63
C ALA A 105 -0.68 8.72 -5.15
N THR A 106 -0.94 9.04 -3.87
CA THR A 106 -0.72 10.42 -3.35
C THR A 106 0.71 10.74 -2.98
N SER A 107 1.63 9.82 -2.91
CA SER A 107 3.05 9.99 -2.53
C SER A 107 3.55 11.45 -2.48
N SER A 108 3.44 12.12 -1.32
CA SER A 108 3.68 13.56 -1.19
C SER A 108 4.19 13.95 0.19
N THR A 109 4.83 15.11 0.27
CA THR A 109 5.29 15.71 1.53
C THR A 109 4.72 17.11 1.69
N ALA A 110 4.50 17.51 2.95
CA ALA A 110 4.12 18.87 3.33
C ALA A 110 4.80 19.28 4.65
N GLU A 111 4.59 20.49 5.12
CA GLU A 111 4.98 20.87 6.47
C GLU A 111 4.20 20.06 7.50
N LEU A 112 4.87 19.67 8.58
CA LEU A 112 4.24 18.97 9.69
C LEU A 112 3.50 19.97 10.58
N ASN A 113 2.19 20.05 10.44
CA ASN A 113 1.29 20.87 11.25
C ASN A 113 -0.11 20.23 11.30
N ASP A 114 -0.94 20.73 12.22
CA ASP A 114 -2.28 20.16 12.47
C ASP A 114 -3.22 20.30 11.26
N ASP A 115 -3.11 21.39 10.50
CA ASP A 115 -3.94 21.61 9.30
C ASP A 115 -3.65 20.55 8.23
N ASN A 116 -2.38 20.28 7.97
CA ASN A 116 -1.98 19.29 6.98
C ASN A 116 -2.30 17.85 7.44
N ILE A 117 -2.24 17.56 8.73
CA ILE A 117 -2.69 16.29 9.30
C ILE A 117 -4.20 16.13 9.10
N THR A 118 -4.97 17.18 9.43
CA THR A 118 -6.42 17.20 9.23
C THR A 118 -6.80 17.00 7.76
N ASP A 119 -6.03 17.53 6.83
CA ASP A 119 -6.28 17.33 5.39
C ASP A 119 -5.96 15.89 4.94
N CYS A 120 -4.98 15.22 5.55
CA CYS A 120 -4.79 13.78 5.35
C CYS A 120 -6.03 13.00 5.83
N GLU A 121 -6.58 13.32 7.00
CA GLU A 121 -7.79 12.66 7.53
C GLU A 121 -8.99 12.87 6.61
N LYS A 122 -9.23 14.11 6.14
CA LYS A 122 -10.29 14.44 5.18
C LYS A 122 -10.16 13.68 3.87
N PHE A 123 -8.94 13.44 3.41
CA PHE A 123 -8.68 12.64 2.20
C PHE A 123 -8.93 11.16 2.46
N LEU A 124 -8.45 10.62 3.60
CA LEU A 124 -8.50 9.20 3.91
C LEU A 124 -9.92 8.67 4.12
N GLY A 125 -10.80 9.43 4.75
CA GLY A 125 -12.19 8.98 5.00
C GLY A 125 -12.88 8.51 3.72
N PRO A 126 -13.13 9.39 2.74
CA PRO A 126 -13.76 9.01 1.47
C PRO A 126 -12.95 7.98 0.66
N PHE A 127 -11.60 7.98 0.80
CA PHE A 127 -10.72 7.03 0.15
C PHE A 127 -10.96 5.60 0.67
N VAL A 128 -10.99 5.42 1.98
CA VAL A 128 -11.24 4.11 2.61
C VAL A 128 -12.68 3.66 2.41
N ASP A 129 -13.67 4.57 2.53
CA ASP A 129 -15.08 4.27 2.29
C ASP A 129 -15.34 3.78 0.85
N ARG A 130 -14.64 4.35 -0.14
CA ARG A 130 -14.70 3.88 -1.52
C ARG A 130 -14.18 2.46 -1.65
N TRP A 131 -13.06 2.15 -0.99
CA TRP A 131 -12.48 0.82 -1.00
C TRP A 131 -13.40 -0.23 -0.38
N PHE A 132 -14.06 0.07 0.73
CA PHE A 132 -15.06 -0.82 1.33
C PHE A 132 -16.25 -1.05 0.40
N ARG A 133 -16.76 -0.02 -0.28
CA ARG A 133 -17.83 -0.22 -1.28
C ARG A 133 -17.41 -1.17 -2.40
N TRP A 134 -16.18 -1.06 -2.88
CA TRP A 134 -15.67 -1.99 -3.89
C TRP A 134 -15.59 -3.43 -3.37
N LEU A 135 -15.31 -3.65 -2.09
CA LEU A 135 -15.34 -4.97 -1.49
C LEU A 135 -16.77 -5.52 -1.39
N ASP A 136 -17.72 -4.69 -0.96
CA ASP A 136 -19.13 -5.07 -0.88
C ASP A 136 -19.73 -5.42 -2.25
N GLU A 137 -19.24 -4.78 -3.32
CA GLU A 137 -19.67 -4.97 -4.70
C GLU A 137 -18.78 -5.96 -5.48
N ALA A 138 -17.82 -6.60 -4.81
CA ALA A 138 -16.81 -7.41 -5.47
C ALA A 138 -17.40 -8.71 -6.05
N GLU A 139 -17.14 -8.94 -7.32
CA GLU A 139 -17.40 -10.21 -7.97
C GLU A 139 -16.33 -11.24 -7.59
N LYS A 140 -16.74 -12.47 -7.34
CA LYS A 140 -15.81 -13.56 -7.08
C LYS A 140 -15.04 -13.92 -8.35
N LEU A 141 -13.73 -14.04 -8.19
CA LEU A 141 -12.87 -14.52 -9.28
C LEU A 141 -13.15 -16.00 -9.56
N PRO A 142 -13.20 -16.43 -10.84
CA PRO A 142 -13.27 -17.84 -11.21
C PRO A 142 -12.17 -18.67 -10.52
N GLU A 143 -12.49 -19.89 -10.11
CA GLU A 143 -11.58 -20.71 -9.33
C GLU A 143 -10.26 -20.98 -10.05
N GLU A 144 -10.31 -21.18 -11.37
CA GLU A 144 -9.16 -21.41 -12.24
C GLU A 144 -8.19 -20.21 -12.32
N GLU A 145 -8.64 -19.00 -11.99
CA GLU A 145 -7.81 -17.79 -12.03
C GLU A 145 -7.19 -17.43 -10.66
N ARG A 146 -7.71 -18.03 -9.57
CA ARG A 146 -7.34 -17.62 -8.20
C ARG A 146 -5.90 -17.93 -7.86
N GLU A 147 -5.38 -19.06 -8.34
CA GLU A 147 -3.99 -19.42 -8.07
C GLU A 147 -3.01 -18.42 -8.71
N ALA A 148 -3.24 -18.09 -9.98
CA ALA A 148 -2.44 -17.10 -10.70
C ALA A 148 -2.51 -15.71 -10.02
N GLN A 149 -3.71 -15.31 -9.55
CA GLN A 149 -3.90 -14.07 -8.81
C GLN A 149 -3.13 -14.07 -7.49
N ARG A 150 -3.19 -15.16 -6.73
CA ARG A 150 -2.45 -15.30 -5.47
C ARG A 150 -0.94 -15.15 -5.67
N GLU A 151 -0.37 -15.83 -6.67
CA GLU A 151 1.07 -15.77 -6.93
C GLU A 151 1.50 -14.37 -7.43
N TYR A 152 0.65 -13.70 -8.21
CA TYR A 152 0.87 -12.29 -8.56
C TYR A 152 0.94 -11.41 -7.31
N ASP A 153 -0.06 -11.52 -6.41
CA ASP A 153 -0.16 -10.72 -5.20
C ASP A 153 1.02 -11.00 -4.24
N PHE A 154 1.43 -12.26 -4.11
CA PHE A 154 2.59 -12.65 -3.31
C PHE A 154 3.88 -12.04 -3.86
N THR A 155 4.07 -12.10 -5.18
CA THR A 155 5.22 -11.49 -5.85
C THR A 155 5.26 -9.98 -5.65
N VAL A 156 4.14 -9.29 -5.86
CA VAL A 156 4.03 -7.84 -5.66
C VAL A 156 4.35 -7.46 -4.22
N ARG A 157 3.79 -8.18 -3.24
CA ARG A 157 4.02 -7.96 -1.82
C ARG A 157 5.48 -8.18 -1.44
N GLU A 158 6.05 -9.31 -1.81
CA GLU A 158 7.43 -9.65 -1.48
C GLU A 158 8.42 -8.66 -2.09
N LEU A 159 8.35 -8.44 -3.40
CA LEU A 159 9.25 -7.54 -4.10
C LEU A 159 9.06 -6.08 -3.65
N GLY A 160 7.83 -5.65 -3.39
CA GLY A 160 7.55 -4.31 -2.89
C GLY A 160 8.30 -4.01 -1.59
N TYR A 161 8.24 -4.92 -0.62
CA TYR A 161 8.94 -4.76 0.64
C TYR A 161 10.45 -4.97 0.53
N ARG A 162 10.93 -5.98 -0.23
CA ARG A 162 12.37 -6.28 -0.31
C ARG A 162 13.16 -5.22 -1.08
N THR A 163 12.54 -4.58 -2.08
CA THR A 163 13.23 -3.60 -2.94
C THR A 163 13.06 -2.15 -2.47
N ASP A 164 12.41 -1.93 -1.32
CA ASP A 164 12.22 -0.58 -0.79
C ASP A 164 13.58 0.04 -0.40
N PRO A 165 14.00 1.16 -1.02
CA PRO A 165 15.26 1.81 -0.68
C PRO A 165 15.29 2.36 0.75
N MET A 166 14.14 2.54 1.41
CA MET A 166 14.06 2.97 2.81
C MET A 166 14.48 1.88 3.79
N ASN A 167 14.63 0.63 3.37
CA ASN A 167 15.11 -0.49 4.19
C ASN A 167 16.50 -0.24 4.80
N VAL A 168 17.30 0.64 4.21
CA VAL A 168 18.61 1.05 4.76
C VAL A 168 18.49 1.66 6.17
N LEU A 169 17.40 2.36 6.48
CA LEU A 169 17.22 3.01 7.79
C LEU A 169 16.94 1.99 8.90
N PRO A 170 15.91 1.13 8.83
CA PRO A 170 15.67 0.12 9.85
C PRO A 170 16.81 -0.90 9.95
N GLN A 171 17.49 -1.21 8.86
CA GLN A 171 18.69 -2.06 8.89
C GLN A 171 19.80 -1.46 9.74
N LYS A 172 20.05 -0.16 9.65
CA LYS A 172 21.03 0.55 10.49
C LYS A 172 20.60 0.61 11.96
N VAL A 173 19.30 0.73 12.23
CA VAL A 173 18.76 0.85 13.60
C VAL A 173 18.74 -0.48 14.33
N PHE A 174 18.27 -1.54 13.67
CA PHE A 174 18.04 -2.85 14.29
C PHE A 174 19.17 -3.85 14.04
N GLY A 175 20.06 -3.60 13.10
CA GLY A 175 21.03 -4.57 12.58
C GLY A 175 20.40 -5.54 11.58
N GLN A 176 21.24 -6.23 10.80
CA GLN A 176 20.81 -7.08 9.69
C GLN A 176 19.82 -8.18 10.10
N GLN A 177 20.15 -8.95 11.14
CA GLN A 177 19.35 -10.11 11.54
C GLN A 177 17.94 -9.72 12.00
N GLU A 178 17.81 -8.73 12.85
CA GLU A 178 16.50 -8.27 13.35
C GLU A 178 15.71 -7.56 12.25
N PHE A 179 16.37 -6.81 11.38
CA PHE A 179 15.74 -6.23 10.19
C PHE A 179 15.14 -7.32 9.30
N GLU A 180 15.89 -8.36 8.93
CA GLU A 180 15.40 -9.46 8.11
C GLU A 180 14.22 -10.19 8.76
N ARG A 181 14.28 -10.43 10.06
CA ARG A 181 13.17 -11.04 10.81
C ARG A 181 11.90 -10.18 10.70
N ARG A 182 12.01 -8.87 10.89
CA ARG A 182 10.87 -7.92 10.79
C ARG A 182 10.36 -7.81 9.36
N LEU A 183 11.25 -7.78 8.39
CA LEU A 183 10.89 -7.73 6.98
C LEU A 183 10.09 -8.99 6.58
N ASN A 184 10.54 -10.18 6.95
CA ASN A 184 9.84 -11.43 6.68
C ASN A 184 8.47 -11.49 7.36
N LEU A 185 8.33 -10.95 8.58
CA LEU A 185 7.03 -10.80 9.26
C LEU A 185 6.10 -9.85 8.48
N ARG A 186 6.60 -8.71 8.00
CA ARG A 186 5.78 -7.77 7.20
C ARG A 186 5.32 -8.38 5.88
N ILE A 187 6.19 -9.14 5.24
CA ILE A 187 5.86 -9.89 4.00
C ILE A 187 4.88 -11.03 4.29
N GLY A 188 4.93 -11.65 5.49
CA GLY A 188 4.18 -12.86 5.78
C GLY A 188 4.76 -14.09 5.09
N VAL A 189 6.10 -14.22 5.07
CA VAL A 189 6.81 -15.29 4.34
C VAL A 189 6.31 -16.68 4.72
N ASP A 190 6.15 -16.95 6.03
CA ASP A 190 5.70 -18.25 6.52
C ASP A 190 4.27 -18.54 6.07
N GLN A 191 3.36 -17.58 6.16
CA GLN A 191 1.98 -17.70 5.69
C GLN A 191 1.91 -17.95 4.16
N MET A 192 2.76 -17.27 3.38
CA MET A 192 2.85 -17.49 1.93
C MET A 192 3.34 -18.92 1.62
N ALA A 193 4.34 -19.42 2.35
CA ALA A 193 4.86 -20.77 2.18
C ALA A 193 3.79 -21.83 2.52
N GLU A 194 3.06 -21.67 3.63
CA GLU A 194 1.96 -22.56 4.00
C GLU A 194 0.84 -22.60 2.94
N LYS A 195 0.48 -21.45 2.38
CA LYS A 195 -0.56 -21.38 1.34
C LYS A 195 -0.14 -22.05 0.03
N ARG A 196 1.13 -21.92 -0.35
CA ARG A 196 1.68 -22.62 -1.52
C ARG A 196 1.68 -24.13 -1.32
N GLN A 197 2.02 -24.61 -0.12
CA GLN A 197 2.01 -26.05 0.20
C GLN A 197 0.59 -26.66 0.16
N LYS A 198 -0.43 -25.89 0.57
CA LYS A 198 -1.83 -26.38 0.55
C LYS A 198 -2.45 -26.41 -0.85
N ALA A 199 -1.86 -25.72 -1.81
CA ALA A 199 -2.32 -25.64 -3.18
C ALA A 199 -1.63 -26.65 -4.13
N ALA A 200 -0.47 -27.22 -3.72
CA ALA A 200 0.26 -28.24 -4.45
C ALA A 200 -0.27 -29.65 -4.15
#